data_afb0cde8a21d85da420987a053c9ef40
#
_entry.id   afb0cde8a21d85da420987a053c9ef40
#
_cell.length_a   1.000
_cell.length_b   1.000
_cell.length_c   1.000
_cell.angle_alpha   90.00
_cell.angle_beta   90.00
_cell.angle_gamma   90.00
#
_symmetry.space_group_name_H-M   'P 1'
#
loop_
_entity.id
_entity.type
_entity.pdbx_description
1 polymer ?
#
loop_
_entity_poly.entity_id
_entity_poly.type
_entity_poly.pdbx_seq_one_letter_code
_entity_poly.pdbx_strand_id
1 'polypeptide(L)'
;MAVKLPDEPDWQHSEPASEFDIRIMSTKSEATVEDLYLAPGKAEIVNGEIVLMSPTGDLPGSAAGEVFASLREYSRGAGCGRAYTDNVGFVVNLPHRRSFSPDASFYIGPRSRGKFLQGALTFAVEVRSEGDYGREAEKEMAQKRADYFAAGTLVVWDADVLRSEEVRKYTADDPENPVVFRRGDVADAEPALPGWKMSVDGLFA
;
A
#
# COMPACT_ATOMS: atom_id res chain seq x y z
N MET A 1 74.67 55.96 -13.23
CA MET A 1 74.76 54.78 -12.37
C MET A 1 73.33 54.28 -12.22
N ALA A 2 72.95 53.20 -12.94
CA ALA A 2 71.60 52.60 -12.86
C ALA A 2 71.65 51.46 -11.84
N VAL A 3 70.78 51.58 -10.83
CA VAL A 3 70.63 50.54 -9.80
C VAL A 3 69.73 49.45 -10.38
N LYS A 4 70.24 48.21 -10.46
CA LYS A 4 69.54 47.00 -10.89
C LYS A 4 68.67 46.53 -9.71
N LEU A 5 67.37 46.37 -9.91
CA LEU A 5 66.46 45.75 -8.96
C LEU A 5 66.62 44.23 -9.03
N PRO A 6 66.47 43.52 -7.92
CA PRO A 6 66.54 42.02 -7.89
C PRO A 6 65.35 41.36 -8.54
N ASP A 7 65.60 40.19 -9.16
CA ASP A 7 64.65 39.36 -9.86
C ASP A 7 63.54 38.87 -8.91
N GLU A 8 62.32 38.88 -9.40
CA GLU A 8 61.14 38.33 -8.71
C GLU A 8 61.24 36.81 -8.64
N PRO A 9 60.77 36.16 -7.52
CA PRO A 9 60.75 34.73 -7.41
C PRO A 9 59.63 34.11 -8.25
N ASP A 10 59.95 33.07 -9.00
CA ASP A 10 59.10 32.23 -9.85
C ASP A 10 58.08 31.47 -9.02
N TRP A 11 56.76 31.82 -9.10
CA TRP A 11 55.63 31.19 -8.48
C TRP A 11 54.86 30.27 -9.44
N GLN A 12 55.48 29.66 -10.40
CA GLN A 12 54.85 28.69 -11.27
C GLN A 12 55.16 27.28 -10.76
N HIS A 13 54.09 26.62 -10.37
CA HIS A 13 53.83 25.21 -10.03
C HIS A 13 53.44 24.95 -8.56
N SER A 14 52.27 25.40 -8.21
CA SER A 14 51.46 24.69 -7.22
C SER A 14 50.36 23.93 -7.96
N GLU A 15 50.45 22.61 -7.93
CA GLU A 15 49.38 21.71 -8.42
C GLU A 15 48.06 22.08 -7.71
N PRO A 16 46.89 22.05 -8.42
CA PRO A 16 45.62 22.27 -7.75
C PRO A 16 45.39 21.10 -6.79
N ALA A 17 45.10 21.43 -5.54
CA ALA A 17 44.63 20.49 -4.53
C ALA A 17 43.48 19.66 -5.11
N SER A 18 43.58 18.35 -4.98
CA SER A 18 42.55 17.41 -5.37
C SER A 18 41.20 17.86 -4.81
N GLU A 19 40.29 18.13 -5.70
CA GLU A 19 38.88 18.42 -5.41
C GLU A 19 38.33 17.19 -4.66
N PHE A 20 38.26 17.27 -3.34
CA PHE A 20 37.48 16.36 -2.54
C PHE A 20 36.03 16.55 -2.97
N ASP A 21 35.56 15.68 -3.86
CA ASP A 21 34.18 15.53 -4.23
C ASP A 21 33.41 15.10 -2.96
N ILE A 22 33.02 16.08 -2.14
CA ILE A 22 32.03 15.88 -1.08
C ILE A 22 30.72 15.65 -1.80
N ARG A 23 30.45 14.42 -2.22
CA ARG A 23 29.10 13.93 -2.46
C ARG A 23 28.34 14.10 -1.15
N ILE A 24 27.66 15.21 -1.02
CA ILE A 24 26.58 15.36 -0.06
C ILE A 24 25.55 14.32 -0.50
N MET A 25 25.63 13.11 0.07
CA MET A 25 24.51 12.18 0.07
C MET A 25 23.42 12.91 0.85
N SER A 26 22.49 13.52 0.13
CA SER A 26 21.21 13.91 0.69
C SER A 26 20.54 12.63 1.16
N THR A 27 20.76 12.28 2.42
CA THR A 27 19.99 11.22 3.08
C THR A 27 18.59 11.79 3.31
N LYS A 28 17.71 11.68 2.30
CA LYS A 28 16.29 11.85 2.52
C LYS A 28 15.95 10.83 3.60
N SER A 29 15.57 11.28 4.80
CA SER A 29 15.19 10.37 5.87
C SER A 29 13.96 9.59 5.41
N GLU A 30 14.00 8.26 5.58
CA GLU A 30 12.84 7.43 5.29
C GLU A 30 11.66 7.84 6.16
N ALA A 31 10.47 7.85 5.56
CA ALA A 31 9.22 8.13 6.27
C ALA A 31 8.98 7.10 7.39
N THR A 32 8.57 7.60 8.52
CA THR A 32 8.28 6.82 9.73
C THR A 32 6.78 6.63 9.93
N VAL A 33 6.40 5.75 10.86
CA VAL A 33 4.98 5.58 11.26
C VAL A 33 4.46 6.87 11.91
N GLU A 34 5.31 7.62 12.59
CA GLU A 34 4.98 8.93 13.16
C GLU A 34 4.63 9.94 12.07
N ASP A 35 5.35 9.95 10.96
CA ASP A 35 5.03 10.81 9.81
C ASP A 35 3.69 10.40 9.18
N LEU A 36 3.39 9.10 9.14
CA LEU A 36 2.10 8.60 8.64
C LEU A 36 0.91 9.10 9.48
N TYR A 37 1.07 9.25 10.82
CA TYR A 37 0.04 9.86 11.67
C TYR A 37 -0.23 11.33 11.37
N LEU A 38 0.74 12.03 10.77
CA LEU A 38 0.62 13.43 10.38
C LEU A 38 0.11 13.62 8.95
N ALA A 39 -0.08 12.54 8.20
CA ALA A 39 -0.57 12.60 6.83
C ALA A 39 -1.98 13.24 6.78
N PRO A 40 -2.25 14.14 5.82
CA PRO A 40 -3.52 14.89 5.77
C PRO A 40 -4.71 14.05 5.28
N GLY A 41 -4.55 12.76 5.03
CA GLY A 41 -5.58 11.87 4.51
C GLY A 41 -5.13 10.42 4.47
N LYS A 42 -5.83 9.59 3.68
CA LYS A 42 -5.44 8.18 3.44
C LYS A 42 -4.03 8.15 2.86
N ALA A 43 -3.13 7.38 3.48
CA ALA A 43 -1.74 7.29 3.06
C ALA A 43 -1.12 5.93 3.41
N GLU A 44 -0.07 5.59 2.68
CA GLU A 44 0.78 4.42 2.94
C GLU A 44 2.26 4.82 2.91
N ILE A 45 3.13 4.04 3.55
CA ILE A 45 4.59 4.18 3.45
C ILE A 45 5.11 3.15 2.45
N VAL A 46 5.58 3.64 1.31
CA VAL A 46 6.11 2.83 0.20
C VAL A 46 7.46 3.38 -0.22
N ASN A 47 8.49 2.54 -0.34
CA ASN A 47 9.85 2.94 -0.70
C ASN A 47 10.41 4.08 0.16
N GLY A 48 10.06 4.11 1.47
CA GLY A 48 10.48 5.15 2.39
C GLY A 48 9.78 6.49 2.21
N GLU A 49 8.69 6.57 1.45
CA GLU A 49 7.93 7.80 1.20
C GLU A 49 6.47 7.67 1.66
N ILE A 50 5.85 8.78 2.07
CA ILE A 50 4.41 8.87 2.29
C ILE A 50 3.74 9.02 0.92
N VAL A 51 2.93 8.03 0.55
CA VAL A 51 2.10 8.03 -0.65
C VAL A 51 0.67 8.36 -0.24
N LEU A 52 0.20 9.54 -0.63
CA LEU A 52 -1.18 9.99 -0.40
C LEU A 52 -2.11 9.39 -1.47
N MET A 53 -3.31 9.02 -1.05
CA MET A 53 -4.35 8.50 -1.93
C MET A 53 -5.46 9.54 -2.10
N SER A 54 -6.01 9.62 -3.31
CA SER A 54 -7.16 10.48 -3.60
C SER A 54 -8.44 9.95 -2.93
N PRO A 55 -9.41 10.81 -2.64
CA PRO A 55 -10.75 10.36 -2.26
C PRO A 55 -11.34 9.40 -3.29
N THR A 56 -12.04 8.38 -2.81
CA THR A 56 -12.70 7.36 -3.64
C THR A 56 -13.99 7.91 -4.25
N GLY A 57 -14.31 7.51 -5.48
CA GLY A 57 -15.57 7.84 -6.15
C GLY A 57 -16.80 7.13 -5.55
N ASP A 58 -17.98 7.49 -6.01
CA ASP A 58 -19.27 7.01 -5.50
C ASP A 58 -19.38 5.48 -5.49
N LEU A 59 -19.37 4.83 -6.66
CA LEU A 59 -19.58 3.38 -6.76
C LEU A 59 -18.45 2.58 -6.10
N PRO A 60 -17.14 2.87 -6.29
CA PRO A 60 -16.09 2.17 -5.56
C PRO A 60 -16.20 2.33 -4.03
N GLY A 61 -16.56 3.51 -3.56
CA GLY A 61 -16.76 3.77 -2.12
C GLY A 61 -17.96 3.00 -1.55
N SER A 62 -19.09 2.95 -2.29
CA SER A 62 -20.25 2.15 -1.93
C SER A 62 -19.91 0.67 -1.87
N ALA A 63 -19.24 0.13 -2.89
CA ALA A 63 -18.83 -1.26 -2.95
C ALA A 63 -17.91 -1.66 -1.78
N ALA A 64 -16.94 -0.82 -1.42
CA ALA A 64 -16.10 -1.04 -0.24
C ALA A 64 -16.93 -1.06 1.06
N GLY A 65 -17.93 -0.18 1.15
CA GLY A 65 -18.89 -0.12 2.25
C GLY A 65 -19.69 -1.42 2.39
N GLU A 66 -20.22 -1.94 1.29
CA GLU A 66 -20.98 -3.20 1.25
C GLU A 66 -20.12 -4.41 1.66
N VAL A 67 -18.88 -4.48 1.18
CA VAL A 67 -17.92 -5.51 1.63
C VAL A 67 -17.71 -5.41 3.14
N PHE A 68 -17.44 -4.20 3.64
CA PHE A 68 -17.26 -4.00 5.08
C PHE A 68 -18.50 -4.42 5.89
N ALA A 69 -19.70 -4.07 5.44
CA ALA A 69 -20.94 -4.42 6.12
C ALA A 69 -21.10 -5.95 6.21
N SER A 70 -20.87 -6.67 5.12
CA SER A 70 -20.88 -8.12 5.05
C SER A 70 -19.83 -8.77 5.95
N LEU A 71 -18.60 -8.28 5.93
CA LEU A 71 -17.51 -8.74 6.80
C LEU A 71 -17.80 -8.49 8.29
N ARG A 72 -18.43 -7.36 8.60
CA ARG A 72 -18.84 -7.02 9.97
C ARG A 72 -19.91 -7.97 10.50
N GLU A 73 -20.86 -8.35 9.68
CA GLU A 73 -21.88 -9.35 10.04
C GLU A 73 -21.24 -10.71 10.28
N TYR A 74 -20.37 -11.16 9.38
CA TYR A 74 -19.60 -12.39 9.55
C TYR A 74 -18.80 -12.38 10.86
N SER A 75 -18.08 -11.31 11.16
CA SER A 75 -17.30 -11.18 12.40
C SER A 75 -18.14 -11.37 13.67
N ARG A 76 -19.39 -10.88 13.65
CA ARG A 76 -20.33 -11.04 14.78
C ARG A 76 -20.79 -12.49 14.95
N GLY A 77 -21.03 -13.18 13.83
CA GLY A 77 -21.43 -14.60 13.82
C GLY A 77 -20.29 -15.55 14.18
N ALA A 78 -19.10 -15.31 13.62
CA ALA A 78 -17.91 -16.15 13.83
C ALA A 78 -17.27 -15.95 15.22
N GLY A 79 -17.56 -14.86 15.92
CA GLY A 79 -16.99 -14.56 17.24
C GLY A 79 -15.48 -14.31 17.25
N CYS A 80 -14.85 -14.17 16.10
CA CYS A 80 -13.42 -13.91 15.96
C CYS A 80 -13.14 -12.84 14.90
N GLY A 81 -11.98 -12.18 15.02
CA GLY A 81 -11.53 -11.16 14.06
C GLY A 81 -12.40 -9.89 14.05
N ARG A 82 -12.11 -9.01 13.15
CA ARG A 82 -12.81 -7.72 12.98
C ARG A 82 -12.71 -7.24 11.54
N ALA A 83 -13.83 -6.71 11.04
CA ALA A 83 -13.86 -5.96 9.80
C ALA A 83 -13.43 -4.51 10.03
N TYR A 84 -12.76 -3.93 9.06
CA TYR A 84 -12.36 -2.53 9.01
C TYR A 84 -12.74 -1.93 7.67
N THR A 85 -13.13 -0.67 7.72
CA THR A 85 -13.44 0.16 6.56
C THR A 85 -12.18 0.74 5.95
N ASP A 86 -12.35 1.50 4.89
CA ASP A 86 -11.35 2.38 4.31
C ASP A 86 -10.65 3.28 5.36
N ASN A 87 -9.43 3.72 5.03
CA ASN A 87 -8.59 4.62 5.82
C ASN A 87 -8.20 4.08 7.21
N VAL A 88 -8.11 2.76 7.38
CA VAL A 88 -7.53 2.15 8.57
C VAL A 88 -6.13 1.61 8.24
N GLY A 89 -5.11 2.10 8.97
CA GLY A 89 -3.71 1.76 8.72
C GLY A 89 -3.29 0.46 9.41
N PHE A 90 -2.52 -0.35 8.68
CA PHE A 90 -1.84 -1.57 9.14
C PHE A 90 -0.34 -1.39 8.97
N VAL A 91 0.42 -1.44 10.05
CA VAL A 91 1.88 -1.34 10.01
C VAL A 91 2.49 -2.71 9.81
N VAL A 92 3.33 -2.83 8.80
CA VAL A 92 4.07 -4.04 8.45
C VAL A 92 5.57 -3.76 8.38
N ASN A 93 6.39 -4.79 8.24
CA ASN A 93 7.83 -4.65 8.16
C ASN A 93 8.39 -5.36 6.93
N LEU A 94 8.10 -4.81 5.75
CA LEU A 94 8.71 -5.24 4.50
C LEU A 94 9.84 -4.27 4.09
N PRO A 95 10.81 -4.70 3.28
CA PRO A 95 11.94 -3.85 2.88
C PRO A 95 11.53 -2.54 2.21
N HIS A 96 10.47 -2.57 1.40
CA HIS A 96 10.01 -1.44 0.59
C HIS A 96 8.60 -0.96 0.94
N ARG A 97 7.90 -1.61 1.89
CA ARG A 97 6.57 -1.19 2.36
C ARG A 97 6.45 -1.32 3.86
N ARG A 98 5.98 -0.25 4.49
CA ARG A 98 5.85 -0.20 5.95
C ARG A 98 4.39 -0.10 6.41
N SER A 99 3.44 0.13 5.50
CA SER A 99 2.02 0.15 5.85
C SER A 99 1.11 -0.20 4.68
N PHE A 100 -0.13 -0.58 5.03
CA PHE A 100 -1.26 -0.73 4.14
C PHE A 100 -2.46 0.05 4.66
N SER A 101 -3.34 0.49 3.74
CA SER A 101 -4.64 1.05 4.03
C SER A 101 -5.64 0.58 2.95
N PRO A 102 -6.13 -0.67 3.03
CA PRO A 102 -7.08 -1.23 2.07
C PRO A 102 -8.46 -0.57 2.18
N ASP A 103 -9.29 -0.72 1.13
CA ASP A 103 -10.64 -0.16 1.09
C ASP A 103 -11.60 -0.90 2.02
N ALA A 104 -11.45 -2.22 2.15
CA ALA A 104 -12.07 -3.01 3.21
C ALA A 104 -11.13 -4.13 3.64
N SER A 105 -11.26 -4.60 4.88
CA SER A 105 -10.37 -5.66 5.37
C SER A 105 -10.93 -6.44 6.56
N PHE A 106 -10.35 -7.62 6.77
CA PHE A 106 -10.59 -8.41 7.96
C PHE A 106 -9.26 -8.73 8.67
N TYR A 107 -9.25 -8.56 9.98
CA TYR A 107 -8.05 -8.71 10.79
C TYR A 107 -8.29 -9.59 12.02
N ILE A 108 -7.43 -10.57 12.21
CA ILE A 108 -7.38 -11.43 13.39
C ILE A 108 -6.12 -11.11 14.17
N GLY A 109 -6.22 -10.24 15.15
CA GLY A 109 -5.08 -9.80 15.95
C GLY A 109 -5.52 -8.88 17.10
N PRO A 110 -4.58 -8.38 17.91
CA PRO A 110 -4.88 -7.52 19.05
C PRO A 110 -5.41 -6.15 18.62
N ARG A 111 -6.20 -5.50 19.49
CA ARG A 111 -6.62 -4.10 19.31
C ARG A 111 -5.47 -3.16 19.62
N SER A 112 -5.37 -2.06 18.89
CA SER A 112 -4.32 -1.04 19.06
C SER A 112 -4.79 0.24 19.77
N ARG A 113 -6.07 0.33 20.17
CA ARG A 113 -6.64 1.45 20.95
C ARG A 113 -6.27 2.84 20.42
N GLY A 114 -6.61 3.14 19.16
CA GLY A 114 -6.37 4.46 18.54
C GLY A 114 -5.04 4.62 17.83
N LYS A 115 -4.21 3.57 17.80
CA LYS A 115 -3.03 3.50 16.94
C LYS A 115 -3.29 2.61 15.72
N PHE A 116 -2.44 2.67 14.73
CA PHE A 116 -2.46 1.74 13.59
C PHE A 116 -2.34 0.29 14.06
N LEU A 117 -3.00 -0.61 13.35
CA LEU A 117 -2.94 -2.04 13.61
C LEU A 117 -1.53 -2.58 13.28
N GLN A 118 -1.11 -3.63 13.95
CA GLN A 118 0.23 -4.18 13.80
C GLN A 118 0.18 -5.54 13.10
N GLY A 119 1.00 -5.70 12.07
CA GLY A 119 1.11 -6.93 11.31
C GLY A 119 0.10 -7.05 10.16
N ALA A 120 0.12 -8.20 9.49
CA ALA A 120 -0.72 -8.49 8.33
C ALA A 120 -2.19 -8.59 8.68
N LEU A 121 -3.02 -8.08 7.80
CA LEU A 121 -4.45 -8.38 7.80
C LEU A 121 -4.69 -9.78 7.22
N THR A 122 -5.77 -10.43 7.62
CA THR A 122 -6.08 -11.79 7.18
C THR A 122 -6.65 -11.80 5.76
N PHE A 123 -7.47 -10.79 5.44
CA PHE A 123 -8.10 -10.58 4.15
C PHE A 123 -8.10 -9.10 3.79
N ALA A 124 -7.67 -8.77 2.57
CA ALA A 124 -7.65 -7.42 2.01
C ALA A 124 -8.59 -7.31 0.82
N VAL A 125 -9.23 -6.16 0.69
CA VAL A 125 -10.04 -5.80 -0.48
C VAL A 125 -9.58 -4.44 -1.00
N GLU A 126 -9.21 -4.41 -2.27
CA GLU A 126 -8.93 -3.20 -3.03
C GLU A 126 -10.03 -3.06 -4.09
N VAL A 127 -10.70 -1.93 -4.10
CA VAL A 127 -11.75 -1.61 -5.08
C VAL A 127 -11.21 -0.59 -6.05
N ARG A 128 -11.20 -0.94 -7.34
CA ARG A 128 -10.63 -0.09 -8.38
C ARG A 128 -11.37 1.23 -8.52
N SER A 129 -10.61 2.32 -8.54
CA SER A 129 -11.03 3.67 -8.88
C SER A 129 -10.63 4.04 -10.31
N GLU A 130 -11.04 5.21 -10.81
CA GLU A 130 -10.74 5.64 -12.19
C GLU A 130 -9.25 5.70 -12.53
N GLY A 131 -8.37 5.90 -11.54
CA GLY A 131 -6.92 5.92 -11.72
C GLY A 131 -6.26 4.53 -11.81
N ASP A 132 -6.98 3.44 -11.49
CA ASP A 132 -6.40 2.10 -11.28
C ASP A 132 -6.39 1.24 -12.57
N TYR A 133 -6.30 1.91 -13.73
CA TYR A 133 -6.30 1.27 -15.05
C TYR A 133 -5.09 1.65 -15.88
N GLY A 134 -4.70 0.72 -16.76
CA GLY A 134 -3.54 0.88 -17.60
C GLY A 134 -2.31 0.16 -17.05
N ARG A 135 -1.29 0.09 -17.89
CA ARG A 135 -0.13 -0.79 -17.65
C ARG A 135 0.62 -0.53 -16.34
N GLU A 136 0.79 0.73 -15.97
CA GLU A 136 1.52 1.08 -14.74
C GLU A 136 0.67 0.80 -13.50
N ALA A 137 -0.61 1.18 -13.51
CA ALA A 137 -1.53 0.87 -12.41
C ALA A 137 -1.65 -0.66 -12.18
N GLU A 138 -1.74 -1.46 -13.25
CA GLU A 138 -1.74 -2.93 -13.12
C GLU A 138 -0.46 -3.47 -12.46
N LYS A 139 0.70 -2.88 -12.74
CA LYS A 139 1.96 -3.27 -12.08
C LYS A 139 1.96 -2.87 -10.60
N GLU A 140 1.49 -1.67 -10.29
CA GLU A 140 1.41 -1.19 -8.90
C GLU A 140 0.45 -2.05 -8.08
N MET A 141 -0.70 -2.41 -8.63
CA MET A 141 -1.65 -3.32 -8.00
C MET A 141 -1.08 -4.72 -7.82
N ALA A 142 -0.37 -5.26 -8.83
CA ALA A 142 0.32 -6.54 -8.71
C ALA A 142 1.39 -6.52 -7.62
N GLN A 143 2.18 -5.44 -7.55
CA GLN A 143 3.17 -5.27 -6.49
C GLN A 143 2.51 -5.16 -5.11
N LYS A 144 1.43 -4.38 -4.98
CA LYS A 144 0.69 -4.25 -3.72
C LYS A 144 0.13 -5.60 -3.25
N ARG A 145 -0.40 -6.44 -4.17
CA ARG A 145 -0.85 -7.81 -3.84
C ARG A 145 0.30 -8.68 -3.36
N ALA A 146 1.44 -8.65 -4.05
CA ALA A 146 2.63 -9.38 -3.63
C ALA A 146 3.10 -8.96 -2.23
N ASP A 147 3.04 -7.66 -1.93
CA ASP A 147 3.37 -7.11 -0.61
C ASP A 147 2.39 -7.60 0.48
N TYR A 148 1.10 -7.68 0.19
CA TYR A 148 0.11 -8.26 1.10
C TYR A 148 0.47 -9.70 1.47
N PHE A 149 0.78 -10.53 0.48
CA PHE A 149 1.17 -11.94 0.71
C PHE A 149 2.51 -12.05 1.45
N ALA A 150 3.50 -11.23 1.09
CA ALA A 150 4.79 -11.17 1.78
C ALA A 150 4.65 -10.76 3.25
N ALA A 151 3.64 -9.94 3.58
CA ALA A 151 3.34 -9.56 4.95
C ALA A 151 2.60 -10.67 5.74
N GLY A 152 1.97 -11.64 5.07
CA GLY A 152 1.23 -12.75 5.68
C GLY A 152 -0.29 -12.69 5.48
N THR A 153 -0.81 -11.83 4.60
CA THR A 153 -2.22 -11.84 4.18
C THR A 153 -2.52 -13.13 3.43
N LEU A 154 -3.67 -13.74 3.67
CA LEU A 154 -4.02 -15.03 3.06
C LEU A 154 -4.77 -14.88 1.74
N VAL A 155 -5.64 -13.89 1.65
CA VAL A 155 -6.48 -13.64 0.46
C VAL A 155 -6.55 -12.14 0.19
N VAL A 156 -6.48 -11.78 -1.09
CA VAL A 156 -6.69 -10.41 -1.58
C VAL A 156 -7.77 -10.45 -2.66
N TRP A 157 -8.76 -9.58 -2.53
CA TRP A 157 -9.70 -9.25 -3.60
C TRP A 157 -9.25 -7.98 -4.31
N ASP A 158 -9.27 -8.04 -5.64
CA ASP A 158 -9.16 -6.93 -6.56
C ASP A 158 -10.54 -6.81 -7.24
N ALA A 159 -11.34 -5.86 -6.80
CA ALA A 159 -12.72 -5.68 -7.24
C ALA A 159 -12.81 -4.53 -8.26
N ASP A 160 -13.20 -4.86 -9.48
CA ASP A 160 -13.43 -3.90 -10.56
C ASP A 160 -14.95 -3.69 -10.74
N VAL A 161 -15.46 -2.63 -10.14
CA VAL A 161 -16.89 -2.27 -10.23
C VAL A 161 -17.19 -1.25 -11.33
N LEU A 162 -16.15 -0.70 -11.99
CA LEU A 162 -16.32 0.36 -12.98
C LEU A 162 -16.28 -0.14 -14.43
N ARG A 163 -15.57 -1.23 -14.71
CA ARG A 163 -15.32 -1.70 -16.09
C ARG A 163 -15.70 -3.16 -16.32
N SER A 164 -15.00 -4.10 -15.66
CA SER A 164 -15.24 -5.52 -15.89
C SER A 164 -16.35 -6.11 -15.01
N GLU A 165 -16.79 -5.40 -13.99
CA GLU A 165 -17.82 -5.81 -13.03
C GLU A 165 -17.54 -7.19 -12.44
N GLU A 166 -16.29 -7.38 -11.98
CA GLU A 166 -15.80 -8.65 -11.45
C GLU A 166 -14.95 -8.49 -10.20
N VAL A 167 -14.86 -9.57 -9.44
CA VAL A 167 -13.93 -9.73 -8.32
C VAL A 167 -12.88 -10.77 -8.69
N ARG A 168 -11.62 -10.40 -8.62
CA ARG A 168 -10.47 -11.30 -8.77
C ARG A 168 -9.94 -11.65 -7.39
N LYS A 169 -10.16 -12.90 -6.98
CA LYS A 169 -9.63 -13.43 -5.72
C LYS A 169 -8.26 -14.04 -5.95
N TYR A 170 -7.25 -13.50 -5.28
CA TYR A 170 -5.90 -14.05 -5.22
C TYR A 170 -5.67 -14.67 -3.84
N THR A 171 -4.90 -15.75 -3.78
CA THR A 171 -4.53 -16.41 -2.53
C THR A 171 -3.02 -16.45 -2.36
N ALA A 172 -2.54 -16.57 -1.13
CA ALA A 172 -1.11 -16.68 -0.86
C ALA A 172 -0.47 -17.93 -1.50
N ASP A 173 -1.25 -19.01 -1.65
CA ASP A 173 -0.79 -20.27 -2.27
C ASP A 173 -0.75 -20.19 -3.81
N ASP A 174 -1.55 -19.29 -4.42
CA ASP A 174 -1.56 -19.05 -5.87
C ASP A 174 -1.74 -17.54 -6.15
N PRO A 175 -0.66 -16.76 -6.00
CA PRO A 175 -0.72 -15.30 -6.09
C PRO A 175 -0.84 -14.76 -7.52
N GLU A 176 -0.59 -15.59 -8.54
CA GLU A 176 -0.58 -15.17 -9.94
C GLU A 176 -1.86 -15.53 -10.71
N ASN A 177 -2.62 -16.54 -10.25
CA ASN A 177 -3.79 -17.05 -10.96
C ASN A 177 -5.07 -16.78 -10.14
N PRO A 178 -5.79 -15.69 -10.38
CA PRO A 178 -6.99 -15.38 -9.63
C PRO A 178 -8.16 -16.28 -10.00
N VAL A 179 -8.97 -16.59 -9.00
CA VAL A 179 -10.35 -17.03 -9.25
C VAL A 179 -11.19 -15.79 -9.53
N VAL A 180 -11.91 -15.78 -10.66
CA VAL A 180 -12.71 -14.63 -11.10
C VAL A 180 -14.19 -14.91 -10.86
N PHE A 181 -14.84 -14.01 -10.14
CA PHE A 181 -16.28 -13.99 -9.90
C PHE A 181 -16.90 -12.79 -10.61
N ARG A 182 -18.02 -13.01 -11.32
CA ARG A 182 -18.73 -11.99 -12.09
C ARG A 182 -20.12 -11.71 -11.53
N ARG A 183 -20.82 -10.76 -12.11
CA ARG A 183 -22.23 -10.51 -11.80
C ARG A 183 -23.03 -11.82 -11.87
N GLY A 184 -23.84 -12.06 -10.84
CA GLY A 184 -24.58 -13.31 -10.64
C GLY A 184 -23.82 -14.40 -9.86
N ASP A 185 -22.51 -14.29 -9.69
CA ASP A 185 -21.73 -15.23 -8.90
C ASP A 185 -21.74 -14.88 -7.40
N VAL A 186 -21.38 -15.88 -6.59
CA VAL A 186 -21.14 -15.71 -5.15
C VAL A 186 -19.64 -15.88 -4.90
N ALA A 187 -18.98 -14.81 -4.53
CA ALA A 187 -17.57 -14.79 -4.20
C ALA A 187 -17.32 -15.22 -2.76
N ASP A 188 -16.13 -15.75 -2.49
CA ASP A 188 -15.67 -16.15 -1.16
C ASP A 188 -14.26 -15.62 -0.86
N ALA A 189 -13.83 -15.74 0.40
CA ALA A 189 -12.47 -15.42 0.82
C ALA A 189 -11.76 -16.63 1.47
N GLU A 190 -12.04 -17.85 1.00
CA GLU A 190 -11.30 -19.03 1.43
C GLU A 190 -9.83 -18.97 0.99
N PRO A 191 -8.86 -19.35 1.83
CA PRO A 191 -9.04 -19.91 3.19
C PRO A 191 -9.04 -18.84 4.31
N ALA A 192 -9.00 -17.56 4.00
CA ALA A 192 -8.87 -16.49 4.99
C ALA A 192 -10.10 -16.39 5.93
N LEU A 193 -11.30 -16.58 5.39
CA LEU A 193 -12.57 -16.43 6.10
C LEU A 193 -13.47 -17.65 5.84
N PRO A 194 -13.31 -18.74 6.61
CA PRO A 194 -14.06 -19.97 6.39
C PRO A 194 -15.57 -19.78 6.40
N GLY A 195 -16.21 -20.15 5.29
CA GLY A 195 -17.67 -20.07 5.12
C GLY A 195 -18.23 -18.68 4.81
N TRP A 196 -17.43 -17.61 4.81
CA TRP A 196 -17.90 -16.30 4.37
C TRP A 196 -18.08 -16.26 2.86
N LYS A 197 -19.21 -15.69 2.45
CA LYS A 197 -19.57 -15.52 1.03
C LYS A 197 -20.31 -14.22 0.83
N MET A 198 -20.14 -13.63 -0.36
CA MET A 198 -20.83 -12.41 -0.75
C MET A 198 -21.24 -12.49 -2.23
N SER A 199 -22.48 -12.12 -2.55
CA SER A 199 -22.89 -11.95 -3.95
C SER A 199 -22.12 -10.80 -4.59
N VAL A 200 -21.58 -11.01 -5.81
CA VAL A 200 -20.93 -9.95 -6.58
C VAL A 200 -21.94 -8.84 -6.88
N ASP A 201 -23.22 -9.16 -7.10
CA ASP A 201 -24.27 -8.14 -7.29
C ASP A 201 -24.43 -7.22 -6.09
N GLY A 202 -24.11 -7.67 -4.89
CA GLY A 202 -24.14 -6.85 -3.68
C GLY A 202 -23.14 -5.69 -3.67
N LEU A 203 -22.12 -5.71 -4.52
CA LEU A 203 -21.18 -4.58 -4.68
C LEU A 203 -21.81 -3.38 -5.39
N PHE A 204 -22.97 -3.57 -6.01
CA PHE A 204 -23.66 -2.58 -6.84
C PHE A 204 -25.02 -2.16 -6.23
N ALA A 205 -25.26 -2.46 -4.95
CA ALA A 205 -26.51 -2.16 -4.25
C ALA A 205 -26.63 -0.69 -3.87
#